data_a7eeb289563b98e78d2f09e48b58d8b5
#
_entry.id   a7eeb289563b98e78d2f09e48b58d8b5
#
_cell.length_a   1.000
_cell.length_b   1.000
_cell.length_c   1.000
_cell.angle_alpha   90.00
_cell.angle_beta   90.00
_cell.angle_gamma   90.00
#
_symmetry.space_group_name_H-M   'P 1'
#
loop_
_entity.id
_entity.type
_entity.pdbx_description
1 polymer ?
#
loop_
_entity_poly.entity_id
_entity_poly.type
_entity_poly.pdbx_seq_one_letter_code
_entity_poly.pdbx_strand_id
1 'polypeptide(L)'
;WEINSRNDEHIGSCLKRLNEHLKPLSLLGLLDEGNPPTLTIIRYPVDPVNVPIWQQVLIWLTMFSFTTLAGGYWISQFEINDSIFTYDLVYQSLIYFSIPIFSVTMMAHIFRKYVASLFGVEVGNLVPIAFPLISPFWPFGIIGVFGQKRVDTITYPNRRSLGLIESSSAFVFLLGGSILSFAGLTLTSDLPPESISDPLLLDLNTIITLISEIFLDSDISVRLQWLHPLSLAGIGLSIIGWILLLPIPGFPGDRILYSIIGPKNPDSNGNETSIFLATLGVMCIVFLGTTFWPWLILVSLASWRRFSGDHIPDALVVDEASGIDTKFRNTFATIIVVLLVLGFPGSNPVKQMSEWDGGLDVSNWSDEILFSSSNLEPMVINLPLEPLGIIPVSGSIQVLIE
;
A
#
# COMPACT_ATOMS: atom_id res chain seq x y z
N TRP A 1 40.13 11.09 3.92
CA TRP A 1 41.23 10.91 2.96
C TRP A 1 40.71 11.38 1.60
N GLU A 2 41.39 12.35 1.00
CA GLU A 2 41.09 12.78 -0.38
C GLU A 2 41.60 11.72 -1.35
N ILE A 3 40.73 11.27 -2.24
CA ILE A 3 41.09 10.27 -3.26
C ILE A 3 41.38 10.99 -4.57
N ASN A 4 42.60 10.91 -5.01
CA ASN A 4 43.03 11.40 -6.31
C ASN A 4 43.21 10.18 -7.25
N SER A 5 42.28 9.94 -8.17
CA SER A 5 42.40 8.83 -9.12
C SER A 5 43.46 9.15 -10.14
N ARG A 6 44.55 8.41 -10.14
CA ARG A 6 45.66 8.56 -11.13
C ARG A 6 45.41 7.83 -12.44
N ASN A 7 44.42 6.96 -12.51
CA ASN A 7 44.11 6.16 -13.68
C ASN A 7 42.59 6.19 -13.96
N ASP A 8 42.19 5.99 -15.21
CA ASP A 8 40.80 5.91 -15.69
C ASP A 8 39.97 4.75 -15.10
N GLU A 9 40.42 4.11 -14.03
CA GLU A 9 39.63 3.11 -13.30
C GLU A 9 38.49 3.80 -12.57
N HIS A 10 37.27 3.30 -12.82
CA HIS A 10 36.09 3.77 -12.09
C HIS A 10 36.32 3.69 -10.57
N ILE A 11 36.17 4.81 -9.87
CA ILE A 11 36.35 4.95 -8.41
C ILE A 11 35.58 3.85 -7.66
N GLY A 12 34.37 3.51 -8.12
CA GLY A 12 33.55 2.44 -7.55
C GLY A 12 34.19 1.04 -7.58
N SER A 13 35.03 0.73 -8.61
CA SER A 13 35.75 -0.55 -8.66
C SER A 13 36.89 -0.60 -7.66
N CYS A 14 37.54 0.52 -7.42
CA CYS A 14 38.59 0.66 -6.39
C CYS A 14 37.99 0.55 -4.98
N LEU A 15 36.84 1.18 -4.74
CA LEU A 15 36.13 1.10 -3.48
C LEU A 15 35.64 -0.33 -3.17
N LYS A 16 35.16 -1.05 -4.18
CA LYS A 16 34.77 -2.46 -4.00
C LYS A 16 35.96 -3.32 -3.58
N ARG A 17 37.11 -3.21 -4.27
CA ARG A 17 38.36 -3.92 -3.89
C ARG A 17 38.85 -3.54 -2.48
N LEU A 18 38.78 -2.25 -2.13
CA LEU A 18 39.09 -1.79 -0.78
C LEU A 18 38.22 -2.47 0.25
N ASN A 19 36.92 -2.48 0.03
CA ASN A 19 35.95 -3.09 0.95
C ASN A 19 36.13 -4.61 1.07
N GLU A 20 36.55 -5.31 0.02
CA GLU A 20 36.94 -6.73 0.10
C GLU A 20 38.11 -6.95 1.07
N HIS A 21 39.07 -6.04 1.13
CA HIS A 21 40.20 -6.09 2.10
C HIS A 21 39.81 -5.61 3.50
N LEU A 22 38.88 -4.69 3.63
CA LEU A 22 38.39 -4.16 4.90
C LEU A 22 37.42 -5.10 5.62
N LYS A 23 36.68 -5.89 4.88
CA LYS A 23 35.65 -6.82 5.43
C LYS A 23 36.22 -7.80 6.47
N PRO A 24 37.38 -8.45 6.29
CA PRO A 24 37.98 -9.31 7.33
C PRO A 24 38.36 -8.56 8.62
N LEU A 25 38.56 -7.25 8.53
CA LEU A 25 38.86 -6.38 9.66
C LEU A 25 37.59 -5.82 10.33
N SER A 26 36.40 -6.24 9.87
CA SER A 26 35.10 -5.70 10.30
C SER A 26 34.98 -4.19 10.07
N LEU A 27 35.59 -3.70 8.98
CA LEU A 27 35.56 -2.31 8.55
C LEU A 27 34.85 -2.19 7.20
N LEU A 28 34.30 -1.01 6.95
CA LEU A 28 33.62 -0.65 5.69
C LEU A 28 34.07 0.76 5.30
N GLY A 29 34.52 0.90 4.06
CA GLY A 29 34.83 2.19 3.47
C GLY A 29 33.60 2.74 2.76
N LEU A 30 33.22 3.96 3.05
CA LEU A 30 32.17 4.73 2.42
C LEU A 30 32.82 5.86 1.63
N LEU A 31 32.26 6.13 0.45
CA LEU A 31 32.69 7.24 -0.39
C LEU A 31 31.59 8.30 -0.41
N ASP A 32 31.82 9.36 0.36
CA ASP A 32 30.86 10.45 0.48
C ASP A 32 30.94 11.40 -0.72
N GLU A 33 29.79 12.01 -1.05
CA GLU A 33 29.70 13.04 -2.10
C GLU A 33 30.43 14.31 -1.62
N GLY A 34 31.40 14.76 -2.42
CA GLY A 34 32.18 15.96 -2.14
C GLY A 34 33.09 16.31 -3.31
N ASN A 35 33.66 17.49 -3.30
CA ASN A 35 34.63 17.89 -4.31
C ASN A 35 35.92 18.39 -3.61
N PRO A 36 36.94 17.52 -3.43
CA PRO A 36 37.02 16.10 -3.85
C PRO A 36 36.18 15.14 -2.98
N PRO A 37 35.83 13.93 -3.49
CA PRO A 37 35.14 12.92 -2.71
C PRO A 37 35.95 12.49 -1.48
N THR A 38 35.28 12.26 -0.37
CA THR A 38 35.94 11.86 0.88
C THR A 38 35.70 10.39 1.21
N LEU A 39 36.74 9.67 1.60
CA LEU A 39 36.64 8.28 2.05
C LEU A 39 36.49 8.24 3.56
N THR A 40 35.38 7.74 4.05
CA THR A 40 35.11 7.52 5.47
C THR A 40 35.17 6.02 5.76
N ILE A 41 35.92 5.62 6.77
CA ILE A 41 36.00 4.22 7.21
C ILE A 41 35.25 4.07 8.51
N ILE A 42 34.25 3.21 8.49
CA ILE A 42 33.40 2.89 9.65
C ILE A 42 33.53 1.42 10.05
N ARG A 43 33.04 1.07 11.23
CA ARG A 43 32.88 -0.34 11.59
C ARG A 43 31.79 -0.97 10.72
N TYR A 44 32.03 -2.21 10.29
CA TYR A 44 31.00 -2.92 9.54
C TYR A 44 29.73 -3.04 10.38
N PRO A 45 28.57 -2.61 9.86
CA PRO A 45 27.34 -2.63 10.62
C PRO A 45 26.90 -4.07 10.92
N VAL A 46 26.61 -4.33 12.18
CA VAL A 46 26.11 -5.64 12.63
C VAL A 46 24.65 -5.47 12.98
N ASP A 47 23.80 -6.34 12.44
CA ASP A 47 22.39 -6.32 12.77
C ASP A 47 22.17 -6.86 14.21
N PRO A 48 21.67 -6.03 15.14
CA PRO A 48 21.48 -6.45 16.52
C PRO A 48 20.28 -7.37 16.70
N VAL A 49 19.38 -7.47 15.69
CA VAL A 49 18.11 -8.19 15.81
C VAL A 49 18.07 -9.35 14.82
N ASN A 50 18.31 -10.55 15.33
CA ASN A 50 18.06 -11.76 14.57
C ASN A 50 16.77 -12.42 15.08
N VAL A 51 15.65 -12.17 14.38
CA VAL A 51 14.38 -12.78 14.73
C VAL A 51 14.42 -14.27 14.36
N PRO A 52 14.25 -15.19 15.31
CA PRO A 52 14.31 -16.62 15.05
C PRO A 52 13.17 -17.05 14.11
N ILE A 53 13.43 -18.08 13.31
CA ILE A 53 12.51 -18.54 12.25
C ILE A 53 11.11 -18.87 12.79
N TRP A 54 11.02 -19.45 14.00
CA TRP A 54 9.72 -19.79 14.59
C TRP A 54 8.85 -18.56 14.87
N GLN A 55 9.45 -17.43 15.26
CA GLN A 55 8.71 -16.17 15.45
C GLN A 55 8.23 -15.61 14.11
N GLN A 56 9.04 -15.73 13.07
CA GLN A 56 8.63 -15.33 11.71
C GLN A 56 7.43 -16.16 11.25
N VAL A 57 7.49 -17.48 11.42
CA VAL A 57 6.37 -18.38 11.10
C VAL A 57 5.12 -18.01 11.91
N LEU A 58 5.27 -17.72 13.19
CA LEU A 58 4.15 -17.30 14.03
C LEU A 58 3.50 -16.00 13.52
N ILE A 59 4.29 -15.01 13.13
CA ILE A 59 3.77 -13.74 12.59
C ILE A 59 3.00 -13.98 11.27
N TRP A 60 3.54 -14.82 10.39
CA TRP A 60 2.86 -15.17 9.14
C TRP A 60 1.55 -15.94 9.39
N LEU A 61 1.52 -16.85 10.35
CA LEU A 61 0.31 -17.56 10.76
C LEU A 61 -0.72 -16.60 11.37
N THR A 62 -0.26 -15.66 12.18
CA THR A 62 -1.12 -14.62 12.77
C THR A 62 -1.76 -13.76 11.68
N MET A 63 -0.96 -13.28 10.72
CA MET A 63 -1.49 -12.55 9.58
C MET A 63 -2.54 -13.36 8.82
N PHE A 64 -2.24 -14.63 8.54
CA PHE A 64 -3.16 -15.52 7.83
C PHE A 64 -4.48 -15.71 8.58
N SER A 65 -4.42 -15.86 9.90
CA SER A 65 -5.62 -15.99 10.74
C SER A 65 -6.46 -14.70 10.73
N PHE A 66 -5.83 -13.53 10.89
CA PHE A 66 -6.57 -12.27 10.91
C PHE A 66 -7.14 -11.89 9.53
N THR A 67 -6.44 -12.19 8.45
CA THR A 67 -6.99 -11.99 7.11
C THR A 67 -8.16 -12.94 6.86
N THR A 68 -8.12 -14.18 7.36
CA THR A 68 -9.26 -15.11 7.24
C THR A 68 -10.48 -14.60 8.03
N LEU A 69 -10.27 -14.05 9.21
CA LEU A 69 -11.36 -13.44 10.00
C LEU A 69 -11.94 -12.19 9.29
N ALA A 70 -11.08 -11.33 8.74
CA ALA A 70 -11.51 -10.13 8.04
C ALA A 70 -12.31 -10.47 6.77
N GLY A 71 -11.84 -11.42 5.97
CA GLY A 71 -12.57 -11.89 4.79
C GLY A 71 -13.88 -12.60 5.14
N GLY A 72 -13.91 -13.39 6.22
CA GLY A 72 -15.13 -14.02 6.73
C GLY A 72 -16.15 -12.99 7.18
N TYR A 73 -15.73 -11.95 7.90
CA TYR A 73 -16.58 -10.82 8.26
C TYR A 73 -17.14 -10.10 7.03
N TRP A 74 -16.33 -9.84 6.02
CA TRP A 74 -16.79 -9.23 4.78
C TRP A 74 -17.88 -10.06 4.09
N ILE A 75 -17.67 -11.37 3.95
CA ILE A 75 -18.61 -12.26 3.30
C ILE A 75 -19.91 -12.37 4.11
N SER A 76 -19.83 -12.43 5.44
CA SER A 76 -20.99 -12.57 6.32
C SER A 76 -21.98 -11.40 6.22
N GLN A 77 -21.55 -10.24 5.76
CA GLN A 77 -22.42 -9.07 5.55
C GLN A 77 -23.46 -9.29 4.44
N PHE A 78 -23.19 -10.21 3.53
CA PHE A 78 -24.03 -10.51 2.37
C PHE A 78 -24.83 -11.81 2.53
N GLU A 79 -24.72 -12.48 3.67
CA GLU A 79 -25.46 -13.71 3.98
C GLU A 79 -26.45 -13.46 5.15
N ILE A 80 -27.57 -14.17 5.10
CA ILE A 80 -28.61 -14.10 6.15
C ILE A 80 -28.14 -14.70 7.48
N ASN A 81 -27.01 -15.42 7.47
CA ASN A 81 -26.50 -16.11 8.64
C ASN A 81 -25.63 -15.18 9.52
N ASP A 82 -26.03 -14.98 10.78
CA ASP A 82 -25.31 -14.15 11.76
C ASP A 82 -23.95 -14.71 12.23
N SER A 83 -23.51 -15.88 11.76
CA SER A 83 -22.32 -16.54 12.27
C SER A 83 -21.15 -16.46 11.30
N ILE A 84 -20.12 -15.71 11.68
CA ILE A 84 -18.82 -15.58 10.95
C ILE A 84 -18.06 -16.93 10.84
N PHE A 85 -18.40 -17.91 11.68
CA PHE A 85 -17.67 -19.18 11.81
C PHE A 85 -18.35 -20.37 11.10
N THR A 86 -19.20 -20.12 10.10
CA THR A 86 -19.68 -21.23 9.26
C THR A 86 -18.53 -21.77 8.39
N TYR A 87 -18.53 -23.09 8.15
CA TYR A 87 -17.48 -23.73 7.36
C TYR A 87 -17.33 -23.10 5.97
N ASP A 88 -18.45 -22.79 5.33
CA ASP A 88 -18.46 -22.23 3.98
C ASP A 88 -17.86 -20.83 3.94
N LEU A 89 -18.17 -19.96 4.91
CA LEU A 89 -17.61 -18.61 5.01
C LEU A 89 -16.11 -18.64 5.25
N VAL A 90 -15.66 -19.49 6.17
CA VAL A 90 -14.22 -19.65 6.44
C VAL A 90 -13.51 -20.17 5.21
N TYR A 91 -14.07 -21.13 4.48
CA TYR A 91 -13.50 -21.69 3.27
C TYR A 91 -13.41 -20.66 2.14
N GLN A 92 -14.48 -19.90 1.89
CA GLN A 92 -14.50 -18.82 0.91
C GLN A 92 -13.50 -17.71 1.26
N SER A 93 -13.48 -17.28 2.52
CA SER A 93 -12.53 -16.29 3.01
C SER A 93 -11.08 -16.75 2.82
N LEU A 94 -10.81 -18.02 3.11
CA LEU A 94 -9.49 -18.59 2.98
C LEU A 94 -9.01 -18.57 1.53
N ILE A 95 -9.85 -18.99 0.58
CA ILE A 95 -9.50 -19.08 -0.83
C ILE A 95 -9.45 -17.71 -1.52
N TYR A 96 -10.46 -16.90 -1.30
CA TYR A 96 -10.64 -15.68 -2.08
C TYR A 96 -10.07 -14.42 -1.41
N PHE A 97 -9.68 -14.51 -0.14
CA PHE A 97 -9.13 -13.38 0.58
C PHE A 97 -7.72 -13.65 1.13
N SER A 98 -7.58 -14.65 2.02
CA SER A 98 -6.33 -14.86 2.76
C SER A 98 -5.20 -15.40 1.90
N ILE A 99 -5.47 -16.40 1.05
CA ILE A 99 -4.46 -16.97 0.14
C ILE A 99 -3.96 -15.92 -0.86
N PRO A 100 -4.81 -15.11 -1.52
CA PRO A 100 -4.36 -14.03 -2.38
C PRO A 100 -3.47 -13.01 -1.66
N ILE A 101 -3.85 -12.54 -0.46
CA ILE A 101 -3.04 -11.62 0.34
C ILE A 101 -1.69 -12.25 0.67
N PHE A 102 -1.70 -13.50 1.15
CA PHE A 102 -0.48 -14.23 1.47
C PHE A 102 0.43 -14.37 0.23
N SER A 103 -0.15 -14.73 -0.91
CA SER A 103 0.59 -14.93 -2.16
C SER A 103 1.28 -13.66 -2.64
N VAL A 104 0.58 -12.53 -2.67
CA VAL A 104 1.17 -11.24 -3.07
C VAL A 104 2.21 -10.77 -2.06
N THR A 105 1.96 -10.94 -0.77
CA THR A 105 2.93 -10.58 0.28
C THR A 105 4.20 -11.43 0.19
N MET A 106 4.06 -12.73 -0.06
CA MET A 106 5.19 -13.64 -0.29
C MET A 106 5.94 -13.29 -1.59
N MET A 107 5.20 -12.96 -2.65
CA MET A 107 5.80 -12.51 -3.91
C MET A 107 6.59 -11.21 -3.72
N ALA A 108 6.07 -10.25 -2.95
CA ALA A 108 6.79 -9.02 -2.61
C ALA A 108 8.09 -9.31 -1.85
N HIS A 109 8.05 -10.26 -0.91
CA HIS A 109 9.22 -10.73 -0.18
C HIS A 109 10.28 -11.35 -1.10
N ILE A 110 9.87 -12.27 -1.97
CA ILE A 110 10.76 -12.96 -2.90
C ILE A 110 11.34 -11.97 -3.91
N PHE A 111 10.50 -11.10 -4.47
CA PHE A 111 10.92 -10.11 -5.47
C PHE A 111 11.91 -9.11 -4.89
N ARG A 112 11.68 -8.61 -3.66
CA ARG A 112 12.65 -7.73 -2.97
C ARG A 112 14.00 -8.42 -2.78
N LYS A 113 14.02 -9.69 -2.36
CA LYS A 113 15.26 -10.47 -2.24
C LYS A 113 15.93 -10.70 -3.58
N TYR A 114 15.16 -10.99 -4.61
CA TYR A 114 15.69 -11.16 -5.96
C TYR A 114 16.35 -9.88 -6.47
N VAL A 115 15.67 -8.73 -6.37
CA VAL A 115 16.26 -7.44 -6.76
C VAL A 115 17.51 -7.13 -5.94
N ALA A 116 17.50 -7.39 -4.64
CA ALA A 116 18.67 -7.19 -3.79
C ALA A 116 19.85 -8.08 -4.19
N SER A 117 19.58 -9.33 -4.55
CA SER A 117 20.62 -10.29 -5.00
C SER A 117 21.32 -9.85 -6.28
N LEU A 118 20.62 -9.14 -7.19
CA LEU A 118 21.23 -8.59 -8.40
C LEU A 118 22.31 -7.56 -8.11
N PHE A 119 22.25 -6.92 -6.94
CA PHE A 119 23.24 -5.94 -6.48
C PHE A 119 24.19 -6.51 -5.40
N GLY A 120 24.06 -7.79 -5.06
CA GLY A 120 24.84 -8.42 -4.00
C GLY A 120 24.50 -7.90 -2.59
N VAL A 121 23.28 -7.39 -2.38
CA VAL A 121 22.81 -6.82 -1.11
C VAL A 121 22.04 -7.88 -0.31
N GLU A 122 22.41 -8.05 0.96
CA GLU A 122 21.69 -8.92 1.86
C GLU A 122 20.59 -8.14 2.62
N VAL A 123 19.37 -8.19 2.13
CA VAL A 123 18.20 -7.61 2.80
C VAL A 123 17.57 -8.61 3.77
N GLY A 124 16.98 -8.09 4.85
CA GLY A 124 16.19 -8.90 5.78
C GLY A 124 14.88 -9.42 5.17
N ASN A 125 14.27 -10.38 5.84
CA ASN A 125 12.95 -10.86 5.46
C ASN A 125 11.91 -9.73 5.61
N LEU A 126 10.90 -9.72 4.73
CA LEU A 126 9.70 -8.91 4.95
C LEU A 126 8.79 -9.65 5.91
N VAL A 127 8.24 -8.90 6.85
CA VAL A 127 7.34 -9.40 7.88
C VAL A 127 6.04 -8.64 7.76
N PRO A 128 4.91 -9.33 7.58
CA PRO A 128 3.61 -8.68 7.52
C PRO A 128 3.18 -8.18 8.90
N ILE A 129 2.48 -7.05 8.91
CA ILE A 129 1.83 -6.50 10.10
C ILE A 129 0.35 -6.82 10.01
N ALA A 130 -0.10 -7.77 10.82
CA ALA A 130 -1.50 -8.14 10.92
C ALA A 130 -2.31 -7.03 11.62
N PHE A 131 -3.57 -6.88 11.21
CA PHE A 131 -4.53 -5.99 11.86
C PHE A 131 -5.56 -6.84 12.60
N PRO A 132 -5.50 -6.88 13.95
CA PRO A 132 -6.30 -7.81 14.74
C PRO A 132 -7.77 -7.39 14.92
N LEU A 133 -8.13 -6.18 14.48
CA LEU A 133 -9.46 -5.65 14.63
C LEU A 133 -10.26 -5.81 13.35
N ILE A 134 -11.44 -6.37 13.43
CA ILE A 134 -12.44 -6.30 12.38
C ILE A 134 -13.07 -4.92 12.50
N SER A 135 -12.80 -4.06 11.52
CA SER A 135 -13.24 -2.68 11.54
C SER A 135 -13.74 -2.27 10.16
N PRO A 136 -14.90 -1.59 10.08
CA PRO A 136 -15.39 -1.05 8.82
C PRO A 136 -14.43 -0.03 8.20
N PHE A 137 -13.57 0.61 9.00
CA PHE A 137 -12.57 1.55 8.49
C PHE A 137 -11.32 0.89 7.92
N TRP A 138 -11.04 -0.36 8.29
CA TRP A 138 -9.89 -1.12 7.79
C TRP A 138 -10.22 -2.61 7.69
N PRO A 139 -10.97 -3.02 6.66
CA PRO A 139 -11.48 -4.39 6.55
C PRO A 139 -10.47 -5.39 5.97
N PHE A 140 -9.17 -5.03 5.89
CA PHE A 140 -8.20 -5.80 5.10
C PHE A 140 -7.41 -6.85 5.89
N GLY A 141 -7.48 -6.87 7.22
CA GLY A 141 -6.77 -7.84 8.07
C GLY A 141 -5.24 -7.72 8.08
N ILE A 142 -4.68 -6.83 7.26
CA ILE A 142 -3.24 -6.51 7.16
C ILE A 142 -3.08 -4.99 7.03
N ILE A 143 -2.10 -4.42 7.76
CA ILE A 143 -1.79 -2.97 7.70
C ILE A 143 -0.62 -2.67 6.77
N GLY A 144 0.33 -3.58 6.65
CA GLY A 144 1.54 -3.35 5.89
C GLY A 144 2.59 -4.41 6.09
N VAL A 145 3.81 -4.07 5.72
CA VAL A 145 4.99 -4.93 5.88
C VAL A 145 6.18 -4.12 6.36
N PHE A 146 7.08 -4.76 7.08
CA PHE A 146 8.37 -4.15 7.45
C PHE A 146 9.52 -5.11 7.19
N GLY A 147 10.72 -4.56 6.96
CA GLY A 147 11.94 -5.36 6.85
C GLY A 147 12.50 -5.68 8.22
N GLN A 148 12.94 -6.92 8.44
CA GLN A 148 13.54 -7.32 9.72
C GLN A 148 14.88 -6.65 10.00
N LYS A 149 15.71 -6.46 8.94
CA LYS A 149 16.97 -5.76 9.10
C LYS A 149 16.75 -4.25 9.19
N ARG A 150 17.44 -3.61 10.11
CA ARG A 150 17.46 -2.15 10.18
C ARG A 150 18.17 -1.61 8.93
N VAL A 151 17.70 -0.48 8.45
CA VAL A 151 18.18 0.11 7.19
C VAL A 151 19.65 0.52 7.25
N ASP A 152 20.10 1.01 8.41
CA ASP A 152 21.49 1.39 8.68
C ASP A 152 22.45 0.19 8.76
N THR A 153 21.93 -1.04 8.78
CA THR A 153 22.71 -2.28 8.74
C THR A 153 22.77 -2.92 7.36
N ILE A 154 22.00 -2.39 6.41
CA ILE A 154 21.99 -2.85 5.02
C ILE A 154 22.94 -1.97 4.22
N THR A 155 23.98 -2.57 3.64
CA THR A 155 24.97 -1.88 2.83
C THR A 155 24.53 -1.84 1.36
N TYR A 156 24.05 -0.70 0.89
CA TYR A 156 23.67 -0.50 -0.51
C TYR A 156 24.90 -0.07 -1.31
N PRO A 157 25.26 -0.75 -2.43
CA PRO A 157 26.43 -0.37 -3.23
C PRO A 157 26.39 1.08 -3.72
N ASN A 158 25.23 1.54 -4.16
CA ASN A 158 24.98 2.89 -4.67
C ASN A 158 23.52 3.30 -4.52
N ARG A 159 23.20 4.57 -4.77
CA ARG A 159 21.83 5.11 -4.68
C ARG A 159 20.85 4.44 -5.64
N ARG A 160 21.29 3.97 -6.81
CA ARG A 160 20.45 3.23 -7.76
C ARG A 160 19.96 1.91 -7.17
N SER A 161 20.86 1.16 -6.53
CA SER A 161 20.48 -0.11 -5.88
C SER A 161 19.52 0.12 -4.72
N LEU A 162 19.73 1.17 -3.93
CA LEU A 162 18.80 1.57 -2.86
C LEU A 162 17.39 1.81 -3.41
N GLY A 163 17.25 2.68 -4.43
CA GLY A 163 15.95 3.02 -5.00
C GLY A 163 15.20 1.81 -5.56
N LEU A 164 15.90 0.94 -6.32
CA LEU A 164 15.29 -0.25 -6.91
C LEU A 164 14.90 -1.31 -5.86
N ILE A 165 15.72 -1.52 -4.83
CA ILE A 165 15.43 -2.50 -3.78
C ILE A 165 14.25 -2.02 -2.93
N GLU A 166 14.24 -0.76 -2.52
CA GLU A 166 13.19 -0.25 -1.64
C GLU A 166 11.85 -0.06 -2.38
N SER A 167 11.85 0.24 -3.68
CA SER A 167 10.61 0.31 -4.47
C SER A 167 10.02 -1.04 -4.85
N SER A 168 10.82 -2.11 -4.83
CA SER A 168 10.42 -3.43 -5.34
C SER A 168 9.19 -4.01 -4.65
N SER A 169 9.10 -3.94 -3.33
CA SER A 169 7.94 -4.43 -2.57
C SER A 169 6.70 -3.57 -2.82
N ALA A 170 6.85 -2.25 -2.87
CA ALA A 170 5.74 -1.34 -3.14
C ALA A 170 5.13 -1.59 -4.52
N PHE A 171 5.94 -1.85 -5.54
CA PHE A 171 5.48 -2.21 -6.88
C PHE A 171 4.67 -3.50 -6.89
N VAL A 172 5.15 -4.55 -6.20
CA VAL A 172 4.44 -5.83 -6.15
C VAL A 172 3.10 -5.68 -5.44
N PHE A 173 3.05 -4.93 -4.34
CA PHE A 173 1.79 -4.66 -3.64
C PHE A 173 0.82 -3.85 -4.48
N LEU A 174 1.26 -2.77 -5.10
CA LEU A 174 0.39 -1.90 -5.89
C LEU A 174 -0.13 -2.62 -7.14
N LEU A 175 0.76 -3.22 -7.93
CA LEU A 175 0.37 -3.90 -9.17
C LEU A 175 -0.36 -5.21 -8.90
N GLY A 176 0.15 -6.02 -7.98
CA GLY A 176 -0.50 -7.28 -7.58
C GLY A 176 -1.88 -7.02 -6.97
N GLY A 177 -2.00 -6.01 -6.11
CA GLY A 177 -3.26 -5.56 -5.57
C GLY A 177 -4.24 -5.11 -6.66
N SER A 178 -3.78 -4.29 -7.62
CA SER A 178 -4.62 -3.83 -8.72
C SER A 178 -5.11 -4.99 -9.60
N ILE A 179 -4.25 -5.97 -9.89
CA ILE A 179 -4.63 -7.17 -10.66
C ILE A 179 -5.68 -7.99 -9.90
N LEU A 180 -5.50 -8.21 -8.60
CA LEU A 180 -6.48 -8.94 -7.79
C LEU A 180 -7.80 -8.18 -7.67
N SER A 181 -7.76 -6.84 -7.53
CA SER A 181 -8.97 -6.01 -7.49
C SER A 181 -9.76 -6.15 -8.78
N PHE A 182 -9.10 -6.03 -9.93
CA PHE A 182 -9.74 -6.19 -11.22
C PHE A 182 -10.33 -7.61 -11.40
N ALA A 183 -9.55 -8.65 -11.07
CA ALA A 183 -10.04 -10.03 -11.12
C ALA A 183 -11.24 -10.26 -10.20
N GLY A 184 -11.23 -9.67 -9.00
CA GLY A 184 -12.37 -9.73 -8.09
C GLY A 184 -13.60 -8.98 -8.61
N LEU A 185 -13.42 -7.84 -9.29
CA LEU A 185 -14.51 -7.12 -9.95
C LEU A 185 -15.21 -7.98 -11.02
N THR A 186 -14.45 -8.73 -11.82
CA THR A 186 -15.02 -9.63 -12.82
C THR A 186 -15.78 -10.82 -12.20
N LEU A 187 -15.47 -11.18 -10.95
CA LEU A 187 -16.16 -12.22 -10.20
C LEU A 187 -17.33 -11.69 -9.36
N THR A 188 -17.47 -10.37 -9.25
CA THR A 188 -18.57 -9.75 -8.51
C THR A 188 -19.89 -9.96 -9.26
N SER A 189 -20.93 -10.42 -8.55
CA SER A 189 -22.26 -10.62 -9.13
C SER A 189 -22.86 -9.33 -9.68
N ASP A 190 -23.59 -9.43 -10.79
CA ASP A 190 -24.38 -8.32 -11.33
C ASP A 190 -25.64 -8.05 -10.50
N LEU A 191 -26.09 -9.07 -9.77
CA LEU A 191 -27.28 -8.97 -8.93
C LEU A 191 -26.87 -8.65 -7.49
N PRO A 192 -27.54 -7.71 -6.84
CA PRO A 192 -27.30 -7.42 -5.43
C PRO A 192 -27.62 -8.66 -4.57
N PRO A 193 -26.94 -8.84 -3.44
CA PRO A 193 -27.27 -9.88 -2.48
C PRO A 193 -28.64 -9.63 -1.84
N GLU A 194 -29.26 -10.68 -1.29
CA GLU A 194 -30.59 -10.61 -0.66
C GLU A 194 -30.60 -9.74 0.61
N SER A 195 -29.45 -9.62 1.29
CA SER A 195 -29.29 -8.77 2.46
C SER A 195 -27.91 -8.14 2.50
N ILE A 196 -27.82 -6.93 3.05
CA ILE A 196 -26.57 -6.23 3.34
C ILE A 196 -26.70 -5.67 4.76
N SER A 197 -25.96 -6.24 5.70
CA SER A 197 -26.09 -5.85 7.12
C SER A 197 -25.38 -4.56 7.47
N ASP A 198 -24.14 -4.36 6.98
CA ASP A 198 -23.33 -3.17 7.23
C ASP A 198 -22.67 -2.72 5.91
N PRO A 199 -23.41 -2.00 5.05
CA PRO A 199 -22.92 -1.67 3.72
C PRO A 199 -21.68 -0.76 3.78
N LEU A 200 -20.60 -1.21 3.16
CA LEU A 200 -19.40 -0.43 2.94
C LEU A 200 -19.24 -0.13 1.45
N LEU A 201 -19.07 1.12 1.11
CA LEU A 201 -18.68 1.52 -0.23
C LEU A 201 -17.14 1.59 -0.30
N LEU A 202 -16.58 0.84 -1.23
CA LEU A 202 -15.16 0.81 -1.50
C LEU A 202 -14.83 1.64 -2.73
N ASP A 203 -13.82 2.49 -2.63
CA ASP A 203 -13.33 3.27 -3.76
C ASP A 203 -12.18 2.54 -4.45
N LEU A 204 -12.08 2.68 -5.75
CA LEU A 204 -11.05 2.07 -6.59
C LEU A 204 -9.97 3.09 -6.89
N ASN A 205 -8.71 2.66 -6.93
CA ASN A 205 -7.66 3.51 -7.43
C ASN A 205 -7.82 3.76 -8.94
N THR A 206 -7.22 4.84 -9.43
CA THR A 206 -7.36 5.27 -10.84
C THR A 206 -6.93 4.18 -11.83
N ILE A 207 -5.94 3.35 -11.50
CA ILE A 207 -5.50 2.23 -12.37
C ILE A 207 -6.64 1.24 -12.56
N ILE A 208 -7.28 0.81 -11.47
CA ILE A 208 -8.36 -0.17 -11.51
C ILE A 208 -9.58 0.43 -12.23
N THR A 209 -9.93 1.68 -11.90
CA THR A 209 -11.05 2.38 -12.55
C THR A 209 -10.87 2.44 -14.06
N LEU A 210 -9.71 2.89 -14.55
CA LEU A 210 -9.43 2.96 -15.99
C LEU A 210 -9.48 1.60 -16.67
N ILE A 211 -8.91 0.57 -16.04
CA ILE A 211 -8.94 -0.79 -16.59
C ILE A 211 -10.38 -1.32 -16.62
N SER A 212 -11.13 -1.11 -15.55
CA SER A 212 -12.51 -1.61 -15.46
C SER A 212 -13.46 -0.90 -16.43
N GLU A 213 -13.31 0.40 -16.66
CA GLU A 213 -14.07 1.14 -17.68
C GLU A 213 -13.82 0.63 -19.10
N ILE A 214 -12.60 0.13 -19.38
CA ILE A 214 -12.26 -0.40 -20.73
C ILE A 214 -12.80 -1.82 -20.93
N PHE A 215 -12.81 -2.65 -19.90
CA PHE A 215 -13.07 -4.09 -20.03
C PHE A 215 -14.42 -4.56 -19.46
N LEU A 216 -15.09 -3.74 -18.66
CA LEU A 216 -16.39 -4.08 -18.05
C LEU A 216 -17.46 -3.13 -18.60
N ASP A 217 -18.46 -3.71 -19.29
CA ASP A 217 -19.58 -2.94 -19.87
C ASP A 217 -20.68 -2.56 -18.85
N SER A 218 -20.49 -2.90 -17.57
CA SER A 218 -21.50 -2.73 -16.54
C SER A 218 -21.23 -1.55 -15.63
N ASP A 219 -22.27 -1.07 -14.99
CA ASP A 219 -22.22 -0.02 -14.00
C ASP A 219 -21.41 -0.47 -12.77
N ILE A 220 -20.11 -0.11 -12.76
CA ILE A 220 -19.16 -0.53 -11.74
C ILE A 220 -19.52 0.07 -10.39
N SER A 221 -20.04 1.30 -10.38
CA SER A 221 -20.37 2.03 -9.16
C SER A 221 -21.36 1.27 -8.28
N VAL A 222 -22.30 0.57 -8.90
CA VAL A 222 -23.30 -0.25 -8.18
C VAL A 222 -22.63 -1.48 -7.56
N ARG A 223 -21.73 -2.14 -8.27
CA ARG A 223 -21.04 -3.36 -7.79
C ARG A 223 -20.05 -3.10 -6.64
N LEU A 224 -19.60 -1.85 -6.45
CA LEU A 224 -18.70 -1.49 -5.35
C LEU A 224 -19.31 -1.73 -3.97
N GLN A 225 -20.63 -1.91 -3.88
CA GLN A 225 -21.33 -2.14 -2.62
C GLN A 225 -21.26 -3.59 -2.14
N TRP A 226 -21.05 -4.57 -3.04
CA TRP A 226 -20.95 -6.01 -2.71
C TRP A 226 -19.82 -6.71 -3.43
N LEU A 227 -18.65 -6.09 -3.37
CA LEU A 227 -17.46 -6.60 -4.03
C LEU A 227 -17.11 -8.03 -3.60
N HIS A 228 -16.69 -8.83 -4.58
CA HIS A 228 -16.12 -10.13 -4.31
C HIS A 228 -14.91 -10.02 -3.36
N PRO A 229 -14.72 -10.94 -2.40
CA PRO A 229 -13.63 -10.87 -1.41
C PRO A 229 -12.23 -10.70 -2.03
N LEU A 230 -12.02 -11.25 -3.22
CA LEU A 230 -10.77 -11.09 -3.97
C LEU A 230 -10.51 -9.64 -4.35
N SER A 231 -11.56 -8.88 -4.70
CA SER A 231 -11.42 -7.45 -5.00
C SER A 231 -11.06 -6.65 -3.75
N LEU A 232 -11.71 -6.95 -2.63
CA LEU A 232 -11.38 -6.34 -1.33
C LEU A 232 -9.92 -6.59 -0.94
N ALA A 233 -9.43 -7.83 -1.08
CA ALA A 233 -8.04 -8.19 -0.84
C ALA A 233 -7.08 -7.35 -1.72
N GLY A 234 -7.42 -7.22 -2.99
CA GLY A 234 -6.65 -6.43 -3.95
C GLY A 234 -6.60 -4.93 -3.62
N ILE A 235 -7.75 -4.34 -3.26
CA ILE A 235 -7.83 -2.93 -2.83
C ILE A 235 -6.93 -2.69 -1.62
N GLY A 236 -7.02 -3.53 -0.58
CA GLY A 236 -6.17 -3.41 0.60
C GLY A 236 -4.68 -3.48 0.29
N LEU A 237 -4.27 -4.42 -0.56
CA LEU A 237 -2.87 -4.56 -0.98
C LEU A 237 -2.42 -3.36 -1.82
N SER A 238 -3.27 -2.83 -2.71
CA SER A 238 -2.92 -1.65 -3.51
C SER A 238 -2.74 -0.40 -2.66
N ILE A 239 -3.59 -0.20 -1.64
CA ILE A 239 -3.45 0.88 -0.65
C ILE A 239 -2.12 0.76 0.10
N ILE A 240 -1.76 -0.45 0.56
CA ILE A 240 -0.48 -0.69 1.23
C ILE A 240 0.69 -0.37 0.29
N GLY A 241 0.63 -0.83 -0.96
CA GLY A 241 1.65 -0.54 -1.96
C GLY A 241 1.82 0.97 -2.20
N TRP A 242 0.73 1.71 -2.26
CA TRP A 242 0.74 3.16 -2.41
C TRP A 242 1.33 3.87 -1.18
N ILE A 243 0.95 3.45 0.04
CA ILE A 243 1.50 4.00 1.29
C ILE A 243 3.02 3.79 1.36
N LEU A 244 3.51 2.64 0.91
CA LEU A 244 4.95 2.34 0.88
C LEU A 244 5.74 3.24 -0.08
N LEU A 245 5.09 3.85 -1.09
CA LEU A 245 5.71 4.83 -1.99
C LEU A 245 5.73 6.26 -1.44
N LEU A 246 4.92 6.55 -0.41
CA LEU A 246 4.89 7.89 0.18
C LEU A 246 6.22 8.23 0.87
N PRO A 247 6.73 9.47 0.72
CA PRO A 247 7.98 9.91 1.33
C PRO A 247 7.82 10.20 2.83
N ILE A 248 7.35 9.19 3.58
CA ILE A 248 7.18 9.24 5.02
C ILE A 248 8.49 8.82 5.68
N PRO A 249 9.06 9.60 6.61
CA PRO A 249 10.32 9.29 7.26
C PRO A 249 10.36 7.88 7.86
N GLY A 250 11.37 7.10 7.43
CA GLY A 250 11.55 5.70 7.84
C GLY A 250 10.77 4.66 7.02
N PHE A 251 9.94 5.09 6.07
CA PHE A 251 9.28 4.20 5.10
C PHE A 251 10.15 3.99 3.85
N PRO A 252 9.86 2.97 3.02
CA PRO A 252 10.55 2.78 1.75
C PRO A 252 10.52 4.01 0.84
N GLY A 253 9.40 4.74 0.80
CA GLY A 253 9.23 5.96 0.00
C GLY A 253 10.22 7.09 0.34
N ASP A 254 10.57 7.25 1.61
CA ASP A 254 11.60 8.20 2.07
C ASP A 254 12.98 7.83 1.49
N ARG A 255 13.31 6.53 1.47
CA ARG A 255 14.56 6.02 0.91
C ARG A 255 14.59 6.10 -0.61
N ILE A 256 13.44 5.90 -1.26
CA ILE A 256 13.27 6.13 -2.69
C ILE A 256 13.55 7.60 -3.00
N LEU A 257 12.98 8.52 -2.22
CA LEU A 257 13.22 9.95 -2.35
C LEU A 257 14.70 10.28 -2.16
N TYR A 258 15.33 9.75 -1.09
CA TYR A 258 16.76 9.88 -0.86
C TYR A 258 17.59 9.37 -2.06
N SER A 259 17.22 8.23 -2.64
CA SER A 259 17.92 7.69 -3.81
C SER A 259 17.90 8.66 -5.00
N ILE A 260 16.81 9.41 -5.19
CA ILE A 260 16.61 10.35 -6.31
C ILE A 260 17.34 11.68 -6.06
N ILE A 261 17.19 12.24 -4.86
CA ILE A 261 17.69 13.59 -4.53
C ILE A 261 19.17 13.56 -4.15
N GLY A 262 19.60 12.52 -3.41
CA GLY A 262 20.95 12.39 -2.87
C GLY A 262 21.05 12.69 -1.38
N PRO A 263 22.28 12.67 -0.83
CA PRO A 263 22.51 12.87 0.59
C PRO A 263 22.10 14.27 1.05
N LYS A 264 21.74 14.34 2.33
CA LYS A 264 21.47 15.59 3.01
C LYS A 264 22.77 16.40 3.08
N ASN A 265 22.94 17.32 2.16
CA ASN A 265 24.01 18.29 2.30
C ASN A 265 23.62 19.22 3.46
N PRO A 266 24.45 19.38 4.52
CA PRO A 266 24.14 20.29 5.64
C PRO A 266 23.88 21.72 5.19
N ASP A 267 24.43 22.11 4.04
CA ASP A 267 24.20 23.42 3.41
C ASP A 267 22.95 23.48 2.53
N SER A 268 22.35 22.34 2.17
CA SER A 268 21.18 22.23 1.29
C SER A 268 19.87 21.84 2.00
N ASN A 269 19.75 22.13 3.28
CA ASN A 269 18.64 21.78 4.17
C ASN A 269 17.22 22.13 3.63
N GLY A 270 17.14 22.72 2.44
CA GLY A 270 15.90 23.17 1.84
C GLY A 270 15.11 22.11 1.06
N ASN A 271 15.79 21.31 0.22
CA ASN A 271 15.05 20.57 -0.83
C ASN A 271 14.25 19.39 -0.26
N GLU A 272 14.86 18.54 0.57
CA GLU A 272 14.18 17.37 1.14
C GLU A 272 13.05 17.79 2.10
N THR A 273 13.33 18.76 2.96
CA THR A 273 12.31 19.34 3.85
C THR A 273 11.20 20.02 3.07
N SER A 274 11.54 20.75 1.99
CA SER A 274 10.55 21.40 1.13
C SER A 274 9.67 20.40 0.40
N ILE A 275 10.23 19.30 -0.11
CA ILE A 275 9.45 18.23 -0.76
C ILE A 275 8.56 17.53 0.26
N PHE A 276 9.08 17.24 1.46
CA PHE A 276 8.27 16.67 2.53
C PHE A 276 7.10 17.60 2.91
N LEU A 277 7.37 18.89 3.13
CA LEU A 277 6.33 19.86 3.46
C LEU A 277 5.32 20.04 2.33
N ALA A 278 5.77 20.04 1.06
CA ALA A 278 4.87 20.09 -0.08
C ALA A 278 3.99 18.83 -0.14
N THR A 279 4.57 17.63 0.04
CA THR A 279 3.83 16.37 0.09
C THR A 279 2.84 16.37 1.25
N LEU A 280 3.27 16.78 2.44
CA LEU A 280 2.39 16.90 3.61
C LEU A 280 1.25 17.90 3.35
N GLY A 281 1.55 19.05 2.73
CA GLY A 281 0.55 20.04 2.36
C GLY A 281 -0.49 19.49 1.38
N VAL A 282 -0.05 18.77 0.34
CA VAL A 282 -0.95 18.10 -0.59
C VAL A 282 -1.79 17.06 0.13
N MET A 283 -1.19 16.21 0.97
CA MET A 283 -1.93 15.22 1.76
C MET A 283 -2.97 15.88 2.65
N CYS A 284 -2.63 16.98 3.34
CA CYS A 284 -3.58 17.72 4.18
C CYS A 284 -4.75 18.27 3.35
N ILE A 285 -4.50 18.79 2.15
CA ILE A 285 -5.55 19.31 1.26
C ILE A 285 -6.44 18.16 0.74
N VAL A 286 -5.84 17.09 0.27
CA VAL A 286 -6.57 15.93 -0.30
C VAL A 286 -7.40 15.23 0.77
N PHE A 287 -6.89 15.15 1.99
CA PHE A 287 -7.60 14.51 3.11
C PHE A 287 -8.42 15.50 3.96
N LEU A 288 -8.51 16.74 3.54
CA LEU A 288 -9.39 17.71 4.19
C LEU A 288 -10.85 17.30 3.98
N GLY A 289 -11.55 17.06 5.08
CA GLY A 289 -12.94 16.60 5.04
C GLY A 289 -13.11 15.07 4.81
N THR A 290 -12.02 14.31 4.82
CA THR A 290 -12.11 12.85 4.80
C THR A 290 -12.77 12.31 6.07
N THR A 291 -13.66 11.33 5.91
CA THR A 291 -14.20 10.53 7.01
C THR A 291 -13.31 9.31 7.31
N PHE A 292 -12.37 9.02 6.43
CA PHE A 292 -11.44 7.90 6.57
C PHE A 292 -10.28 8.27 7.50
N TRP A 293 -10.48 8.12 8.80
CA TRP A 293 -9.53 8.48 9.86
C TRP A 293 -8.13 7.82 9.76
N PRO A 294 -7.89 6.66 9.11
CA PRO A 294 -6.54 6.15 8.91
C PRO A 294 -5.60 7.12 8.19
N TRP A 295 -6.12 7.98 7.29
CA TRP A 295 -5.31 9.04 6.67
C TRP A 295 -4.82 10.07 7.69
N LEU A 296 -5.63 10.42 8.68
CA LEU A 296 -5.24 11.34 9.73
C LEU A 296 -4.14 10.74 10.61
N ILE A 297 -4.19 9.43 10.88
CA ILE A 297 -3.11 8.72 11.58
C ILE A 297 -1.84 8.76 10.75
N LEU A 298 -1.92 8.49 9.45
CA LEU A 298 -0.76 8.49 8.56
C LEU A 298 -0.08 9.86 8.50
N VAL A 299 -0.86 10.94 8.34
CA VAL A 299 -0.36 12.33 8.33
C VAL A 299 0.24 12.70 9.68
N SER A 300 -0.41 12.32 10.78
CA SER A 300 0.08 12.57 12.14
C SER A 300 1.39 11.83 12.40
N LEU A 301 1.48 10.56 12.00
CA LEU A 301 2.69 9.76 12.13
C LEU A 301 3.85 10.34 11.30
N ALA A 302 3.57 10.75 10.05
CA ALA A 302 4.56 11.37 9.18
C ALA A 302 5.11 12.67 9.79
N SER A 303 4.20 13.53 10.27
CA SER A 303 4.55 14.80 10.91
C SER A 303 5.33 14.56 12.21
N TRP A 304 4.83 13.68 13.07
CA TRP A 304 5.51 13.34 14.31
C TRP A 304 6.93 12.84 14.07
N ARG A 305 7.11 11.86 13.18
CA ARG A 305 8.44 11.34 12.84
C ARG A 305 9.39 12.40 12.29
N ARG A 306 8.89 13.36 11.52
CA ARG A 306 9.72 14.43 10.97
C ARG A 306 10.15 15.46 12.01
N PHE A 307 9.26 15.78 12.96
CA PHE A 307 9.46 16.87 13.90
C PHE A 307 9.80 16.45 15.33
N SER A 308 9.73 15.15 15.68
CA SER A 308 10.05 14.67 17.03
C SER A 308 11.53 14.78 17.40
N GLY A 309 12.40 15.00 16.43
CA GLY A 309 13.85 15.00 16.65
C GLY A 309 14.45 13.60 16.88
N ASP A 310 13.64 12.55 16.81
CA ASP A 310 14.12 11.18 16.89
C ASP A 310 15.03 10.88 15.68
N HIS A 311 16.20 10.33 15.96
CA HIS A 311 17.11 9.95 14.89
C HIS A 311 16.54 8.73 14.13
N ILE A 312 16.04 8.99 12.93
CA ILE A 312 15.67 7.93 11.99
C ILE A 312 16.96 7.51 11.27
N PRO A 313 17.35 6.22 11.36
CA PRO A 313 18.57 5.78 10.71
C PRO A 313 18.50 5.98 9.20
N ASP A 314 19.49 6.67 8.66
CA ASP A 314 19.64 6.83 7.21
C ASP A 314 20.07 5.52 6.54
N ALA A 315 19.77 5.36 5.26
CA ALA A 315 20.22 4.22 4.49
C ALA A 315 21.73 4.31 4.27
N LEU A 316 22.43 3.19 4.50
CA LEU A 316 23.86 3.13 4.33
C LEU A 316 24.24 2.87 2.88
N VAL A 317 24.58 3.91 2.14
CA VAL A 317 25.06 3.85 0.76
C VAL A 317 26.57 3.87 0.74
N VAL A 318 27.18 2.87 0.08
CA VAL A 318 28.65 2.70 0.07
C VAL A 318 29.32 3.70 -0.86
N ASP A 319 28.74 3.93 -2.03
CA ASP A 319 29.26 4.86 -3.05
C ASP A 319 28.23 5.93 -3.36
N GLU A 320 28.32 7.04 -2.66
CA GLU A 320 27.49 8.22 -2.91
C GLU A 320 28.10 9.14 -3.97
N ALA A 321 29.42 9.16 -4.07
CA ALA A 321 30.14 10.04 -4.98
C ALA A 321 29.89 9.74 -6.46
N SER A 322 29.66 8.47 -6.82
CA SER A 322 29.30 8.10 -8.21
C SER A 322 27.95 8.65 -8.63
N GLY A 323 27.10 9.08 -7.70
CA GLY A 323 25.77 9.62 -8.00
C GLY A 323 24.85 8.63 -8.72
N ILE A 324 23.81 9.16 -9.34
CA ILE A 324 22.93 8.42 -10.24
C ILE A 324 22.96 9.06 -11.63
N ASP A 325 23.00 8.24 -12.68
CA ASP A 325 22.83 8.73 -14.05
C ASP A 325 21.53 9.54 -14.19
N THR A 326 21.63 10.74 -14.76
CA THR A 326 20.52 11.70 -14.86
C THR A 326 19.33 11.14 -15.61
N LYS A 327 19.57 10.33 -16.67
CA LYS A 327 18.51 9.69 -17.43
C LYS A 327 17.76 8.66 -16.58
N PHE A 328 18.47 7.80 -15.85
CA PHE A 328 17.86 6.84 -14.95
C PHE A 328 17.09 7.55 -13.83
N ARG A 329 17.68 8.55 -13.19
CA ARG A 329 17.05 9.34 -12.13
C ARG A 329 15.72 9.93 -12.57
N ASN A 330 15.71 10.61 -13.72
CA ASN A 330 14.50 11.26 -14.22
C ASN A 330 13.42 10.23 -14.60
N THR A 331 13.80 9.13 -15.27
CA THR A 331 12.85 8.07 -15.62
C THR A 331 12.28 7.40 -14.36
N PHE A 332 13.13 7.10 -13.38
CA PHE A 332 12.70 6.47 -12.13
C PHE A 332 11.79 7.39 -11.33
N ALA A 333 12.15 8.67 -11.19
CA ALA A 333 11.31 9.67 -10.53
C ALA A 333 9.94 9.81 -11.22
N THR A 334 9.92 9.85 -12.57
CA THR A 334 8.66 9.90 -13.33
C THR A 334 7.79 8.68 -13.06
N ILE A 335 8.38 7.47 -13.06
CA ILE A 335 7.63 6.24 -12.75
C ILE A 335 7.03 6.31 -11.35
N ILE A 336 7.80 6.74 -10.33
CA ILE A 336 7.30 6.85 -8.96
C ILE A 336 6.15 7.86 -8.87
N VAL A 337 6.28 9.03 -9.50
CA VAL A 337 5.20 10.05 -9.51
C VAL A 337 3.95 9.52 -10.22
N VAL A 338 4.10 8.87 -11.39
CA VAL A 338 2.97 8.26 -12.10
C VAL A 338 2.27 7.22 -11.23
N LEU A 339 3.01 6.36 -10.54
CA LEU A 339 2.42 5.36 -9.64
C LEU A 339 1.76 5.97 -8.42
N LEU A 340 2.29 7.07 -7.88
CA LEU A 340 1.63 7.82 -6.79
C LEU A 340 0.31 8.44 -7.24
N VAL A 341 0.24 8.98 -8.46
CA VAL A 341 -0.99 9.58 -8.99
C VAL A 341 -2.01 8.53 -9.37
N LEU A 342 -1.61 7.54 -10.17
CA LEU A 342 -2.53 6.50 -10.67
C LEU A 342 -2.92 5.46 -9.59
N GLY A 343 -2.03 5.22 -8.64
CA GLY A 343 -2.27 4.31 -7.51
C GLY A 343 -3.03 4.94 -6.35
N PHE A 344 -3.35 6.25 -6.43
CA PHE A 344 -4.06 6.95 -5.36
C PHE A 344 -5.42 6.29 -5.08
N PRO A 345 -5.67 5.83 -3.83
CA PRO A 345 -6.87 5.07 -3.50
C PRO A 345 -8.09 5.92 -3.17
N GLY A 346 -8.04 7.22 -3.46
CA GLY A 346 -9.10 8.14 -3.09
C GLY A 346 -8.96 8.74 -1.68
N SER A 347 -9.70 9.80 -1.42
CA SER A 347 -9.73 10.43 -0.09
C SER A 347 -10.50 9.59 0.93
N ASN A 348 -11.50 8.85 0.48
CA ASN A 348 -12.31 7.97 1.29
C ASN A 348 -12.36 6.56 0.67
N PRO A 349 -11.25 5.79 0.73
CA PRO A 349 -11.18 4.48 0.07
C PRO A 349 -12.16 3.45 0.66
N VAL A 350 -12.64 3.69 1.87
CA VAL A 350 -13.70 2.91 2.53
C VAL A 350 -14.67 3.91 3.17
N LYS A 351 -15.92 3.83 2.81
CA LYS A 351 -17.01 4.63 3.41
C LYS A 351 -18.05 3.69 3.98
N GLN A 352 -18.49 3.97 5.18
CA GLN A 352 -19.69 3.35 5.74
C GLN A 352 -20.90 4.05 5.14
N MET A 353 -21.86 3.29 4.66
CA MET A 353 -23.11 3.83 4.13
C MET A 353 -24.12 3.97 5.27
N SER A 354 -24.82 5.09 5.30
CA SER A 354 -25.92 5.29 6.26
C SER A 354 -27.22 4.67 5.72
N GLU A 355 -28.07 4.20 6.61
CA GLU A 355 -29.43 3.82 6.22
C GLU A 355 -30.20 5.05 5.76
N TRP A 356 -31.01 4.87 4.72
CA TRP A 356 -31.89 5.93 4.23
C TRP A 356 -33.06 6.08 5.22
N ASP A 357 -33.24 7.28 5.76
CA ASP A 357 -34.27 7.65 6.70
C ASP A 357 -35.44 8.41 6.02
N GLY A 358 -35.36 8.59 4.71
CA GLY A 358 -36.40 9.25 3.91
C GLY A 358 -37.65 8.39 3.74
N GLY A 359 -38.84 8.99 3.84
CA GLY A 359 -40.09 8.31 3.54
C GLY A 359 -40.24 8.01 2.05
N LEU A 360 -40.76 6.84 1.71
CA LEU A 360 -41.13 6.49 0.36
C LEU A 360 -42.61 6.85 0.18
N ASP A 361 -42.91 7.84 -0.65
CA ASP A 361 -44.28 8.12 -1.02
C ASP A 361 -44.69 7.24 -2.20
N VAL A 362 -45.38 6.14 -1.88
CA VAL A 362 -45.90 5.17 -2.85
C VAL A 362 -47.29 5.51 -3.37
N SER A 363 -47.84 6.67 -3.02
CA SER A 363 -49.17 7.06 -3.41
C SER A 363 -49.33 7.31 -4.92
N ASN A 364 -48.25 7.58 -5.62
CA ASN A 364 -48.20 7.80 -7.06
C ASN A 364 -47.18 6.86 -7.72
N TRP A 365 -47.56 5.59 -7.88
CA TRP A 365 -46.74 4.65 -8.66
C TRP A 365 -46.72 5.08 -10.13
N SER A 366 -45.57 5.45 -10.61
CA SER A 366 -45.26 5.59 -12.03
C SER A 366 -44.23 4.53 -12.40
N ASP A 367 -44.00 4.33 -13.70
CA ASP A 367 -42.97 3.38 -14.19
C ASP A 367 -41.55 3.77 -13.76
N GLU A 368 -41.35 5.00 -13.27
CA GLU A 368 -40.13 5.52 -12.69
C GLU A 368 -40.43 6.10 -11.30
N ILE A 369 -39.71 5.63 -10.28
CA ILE A 369 -39.76 6.18 -8.92
C ILE A 369 -38.48 7.00 -8.70
N LEU A 370 -38.66 8.31 -8.56
CA LEU A 370 -37.58 9.21 -8.24
C LEU A 370 -37.40 9.27 -6.72
N PHE A 371 -36.22 8.90 -6.25
CA PHE A 371 -35.81 9.09 -4.88
C PHE A 371 -35.04 10.40 -4.79
N SER A 372 -35.50 11.31 -3.97
CA SER A 372 -34.70 12.51 -3.61
C SER A 372 -34.16 12.35 -2.20
N SER A 373 -32.88 12.49 -2.05
CA SER A 373 -32.23 12.56 -0.74
C SER A 373 -31.61 13.94 -0.54
N SER A 374 -31.76 14.49 0.65
CA SER A 374 -31.07 15.70 1.04
C SER A 374 -29.63 15.44 1.50
N ASN A 375 -29.25 14.18 1.63
CA ASN A 375 -27.93 13.78 2.03
C ASN A 375 -27.04 13.60 0.80
N LEU A 376 -25.85 14.16 0.86
CA LEU A 376 -24.80 14.03 -0.18
C LEU A 376 -24.01 12.72 -0.07
N GLU A 377 -24.37 11.84 0.87
CA GLU A 377 -23.70 10.57 1.10
C GLU A 377 -24.44 9.42 0.44
N PRO A 378 -23.73 8.42 -0.11
CA PRO A 378 -24.36 7.24 -0.69
C PRO A 378 -25.12 6.48 0.39
N MET A 379 -26.34 6.04 0.07
CA MET A 379 -27.25 5.37 0.98
C MET A 379 -27.72 4.04 0.43
N VAL A 380 -28.01 3.08 1.32
CA VAL A 380 -28.67 1.82 1.00
C VAL A 380 -30.13 1.91 1.36
N ILE A 381 -31.00 1.61 0.39
CA ILE A 381 -32.44 1.54 0.60
C ILE A 381 -32.84 0.08 0.68
N ASN A 382 -33.15 -0.39 1.89
CA ASN A 382 -33.77 -1.70 2.09
C ASN A 382 -35.26 -1.55 1.96
N LEU A 383 -35.82 -1.96 0.84
CA LEU A 383 -37.25 -2.01 0.63
C LEU A 383 -37.78 -3.43 0.93
N PRO A 384 -38.43 -3.66 2.08
CA PRO A 384 -39.13 -4.92 2.29
C PRO A 384 -40.33 -4.96 1.33
N LEU A 385 -40.21 -5.73 0.27
CA LEU A 385 -41.34 -6.01 -0.61
C LEU A 385 -42.21 -7.10 0.03
N GLU A 386 -43.18 -6.73 0.86
CA GLU A 386 -44.24 -7.65 1.26
C GLU A 386 -45.18 -7.89 0.08
N PRO A 387 -45.38 -9.15 -0.35
CA PRO A 387 -46.32 -9.44 -1.43
C PRO A 387 -47.74 -9.14 -0.97
N LEU A 388 -48.24 -8.01 -1.40
CA LEU A 388 -49.68 -7.68 -1.28
C LEU A 388 -50.48 -8.49 -2.31
N GLY A 389 -50.78 -9.75 -2.00
CA GLY A 389 -51.71 -10.57 -2.76
C GLY A 389 -51.08 -11.48 -3.82
N ILE A 390 -51.92 -12.31 -4.45
CA ILE A 390 -51.64 -13.50 -5.28
C ILE A 390 -50.97 -13.19 -6.64
N ILE A 391 -50.51 -11.99 -6.89
CA ILE A 391 -49.86 -11.63 -8.16
C ILE A 391 -48.38 -11.51 -7.94
N PRO A 392 -47.53 -12.36 -8.55
CA PRO A 392 -46.07 -12.17 -8.50
C PRO A 392 -45.73 -10.92 -9.31
N VAL A 393 -45.33 -9.87 -8.64
CA VAL A 393 -44.77 -8.68 -9.29
C VAL A 393 -43.29 -8.94 -9.51
N SER A 394 -42.91 -9.26 -10.74
CA SER A 394 -41.52 -9.22 -11.15
C SER A 394 -41.22 -7.79 -11.60
N GLY A 395 -40.62 -6.99 -10.73
CA GLY A 395 -40.13 -5.65 -11.06
C GLY A 395 -38.67 -5.53 -10.71
N SER A 396 -37.86 -4.98 -11.60
CA SER A 396 -36.52 -4.51 -11.28
C SER A 396 -36.63 -3.08 -10.77
N ILE A 397 -36.11 -2.82 -9.56
CA ILE A 397 -36.00 -1.45 -9.06
C ILE A 397 -34.58 -0.98 -9.44
N GLN A 398 -34.50 -0.01 -10.36
CA GLN A 398 -33.27 0.73 -10.59
C GLN A 398 -33.23 1.94 -9.65
N VAL A 399 -32.24 1.97 -8.77
CA VAL A 399 -31.94 3.15 -7.93
C VAL A 399 -30.92 3.98 -8.68
N LEU A 400 -31.36 5.11 -9.25
CA LEU A 400 -30.51 6.15 -9.79
C LEU A 400 -30.07 7.04 -8.61
N ILE A 401 -28.81 7.04 -8.28
CA ILE A 401 -28.21 7.97 -7.31
C ILE A 401 -27.60 9.09 -8.14
N GLU A 402 -28.21 10.29 -8.13
CA GLU A 402 -27.58 11.53 -8.64
C GLU A 402 -26.72 12.21 -7.57
#